data_047d990a714a8f202385c5347f701a9b
#
_entry.id   047d990a714a8f202385c5347f701a9b
#
_cell.length_a   1.000
_cell.length_b   1.000
_cell.length_c   1.000
_cell.angle_alpha   90.00
_cell.angle_beta   90.00
_cell.angle_gamma   90.00
#
_symmetry.space_group_name_H-M   'P 1'
#
loop_
_entity.id
_entity.type
_entity.pdbx_description
1 polymer ?
#
loop_
_entity_poly.entity_id
_entity_poly.type
_entity_poly.pdbx_seq_one_letter_code
_entity_poly.pdbx_strand_id
1 'polypeptide(L)'
;MKLLLSCISTKHSMLKKHWTQTSQDISCPLTVLGSHQKPKEDLGGLLCLIEDMGSTQKTLELKMAAGMVTSDNGVFVTSFSGVHEVDTNLGIVRHNIVSSPLFNALHSISRTQRGYLVASTGLDLLLEFNRSGEILWSWWATDHGFELTPDGQPRVLDKLADHRSIQYGTRAQTTHINSAAELPDGRFLASLFHQGMVIAIDRETGEWQPVLEGLDHPHAVRVLDARHFTVADTVRGRALLVTINKLGAQVEADIDTGTNWLQDCRYDSDRNCWILVDGKNSRVVLRHGRSGNKKLAEFNFDPEWRLYETHVL
;
A
#
# COMPACT_ATOMS: atom_id res chain seq x y z
N MET A 1 -12.89 -19.82 -1.08
CA MET A 1 -11.99 -18.70 -0.72
C MET A 1 -12.82 -17.43 -0.72
N LYS A 2 -12.72 -16.67 0.35
CA LYS A 2 -13.40 -15.40 0.52
C LYS A 2 -12.34 -14.31 0.48
N LEU A 3 -12.47 -13.37 -0.46
CA LEU A 3 -11.52 -12.27 -0.66
C LEU A 3 -12.22 -10.94 -0.48
N LEU A 4 -11.56 -10.04 0.20
CA LEU A 4 -11.90 -8.63 0.21
C LEU A 4 -10.93 -7.89 -0.71
N LEU A 5 -11.45 -7.06 -1.61
CA LEU A 5 -10.70 -6.23 -2.54
C LEU A 5 -10.99 -4.77 -2.22
N SER A 6 -9.96 -3.95 -2.09
CA SER A 6 -10.09 -2.50 -1.98
C SER A 6 -9.93 -1.83 -3.34
N CYS A 7 -10.64 -0.73 -3.51
CA CYS A 7 -10.62 0.09 -4.71
C CYS A 7 -10.56 1.56 -4.31
N ILE A 8 -9.48 2.23 -4.64
CA ILE A 8 -9.26 3.64 -4.22
C ILE A 8 -10.13 4.63 -4.99
N SER A 9 -10.62 4.24 -6.16
CA SER A 9 -11.50 5.07 -6.97
C SER A 9 -12.38 4.21 -7.86
N THR A 10 -13.62 4.63 -8.02
CA THR A 10 -14.57 4.09 -9.02
C THR A 10 -14.68 4.99 -10.25
N LYS A 11 -13.79 6.00 -10.37
CA LYS A 11 -13.72 6.97 -11.46
C LYS A 11 -12.26 7.17 -11.88
N HIS A 12 -11.62 6.08 -12.33
CA HIS A 12 -10.18 6.04 -12.64
C HIS A 12 -9.75 7.11 -13.65
N SER A 13 -10.56 7.34 -14.68
CA SER A 13 -10.29 8.38 -15.68
C SER A 13 -10.17 9.78 -15.05
N MET A 14 -11.04 10.12 -14.09
CA MET A 14 -10.99 11.38 -13.35
C MET A 14 -9.79 11.41 -12.40
N LEU A 15 -9.53 10.33 -11.67
CA LEU A 15 -8.39 10.20 -10.78
C LEU A 15 -7.07 10.37 -11.55
N LYS A 16 -6.93 9.73 -12.70
CA LYS A 16 -5.75 9.86 -13.58
C LYS A 16 -5.54 11.30 -14.06
N LYS A 17 -6.62 11.97 -14.47
CA LYS A 17 -6.57 13.39 -14.85
C LYS A 17 -6.06 14.25 -13.69
N HIS A 18 -6.58 14.01 -12.48
CA HIS A 18 -6.16 14.72 -11.28
C HIS A 18 -4.66 14.47 -10.98
N TRP A 19 -4.19 13.22 -11.00
CA TRP A 19 -2.77 12.91 -10.81
C TRP A 19 -1.87 13.58 -11.84
N THR A 20 -2.26 13.61 -13.12
CA THR A 20 -1.49 14.28 -14.16
C THR A 20 -1.38 15.78 -13.91
N GLN A 21 -2.46 16.42 -13.51
CA GLN A 21 -2.46 17.86 -13.19
C GLN A 21 -1.58 18.16 -11.98
N THR A 22 -1.70 17.40 -10.89
CA THR A 22 -0.89 17.61 -9.68
C THR A 22 0.58 17.25 -9.86
N SER A 23 0.92 16.35 -10.78
CA SER A 23 2.31 16.01 -11.09
C SER A 23 3.01 17.05 -11.97
N GLN A 24 2.27 17.85 -12.72
CA GLN A 24 2.84 18.89 -13.60
C GLN A 24 3.08 20.21 -12.88
N ASP A 25 2.33 20.50 -11.83
CA ASP A 25 2.40 21.75 -11.10
C ASP A 25 3.19 21.60 -9.79
N ILE A 26 4.51 21.53 -9.93
CA ILE A 26 5.42 21.47 -8.78
C ILE A 26 5.54 22.86 -8.11
N SER A 27 5.18 23.92 -8.82
CA SER A 27 5.25 25.32 -8.36
C SER A 27 4.09 25.74 -7.44
N CYS A 28 3.41 24.80 -6.84
CA CYS A 28 2.17 24.93 -6.15
C CYS A 28 2.01 26.15 -5.24
N PRO A 29 0.82 26.75 -5.22
CA PRO A 29 0.49 27.95 -4.45
C PRO A 29 0.36 27.74 -2.94
N LEU A 30 0.41 26.52 -2.44
CA LEU A 30 0.44 26.25 -1.01
C LEU A 30 1.87 26.33 -0.47
N THR A 31 2.04 26.40 0.84
CA THR A 31 3.29 26.70 1.51
C THR A 31 4.39 25.65 1.39
N VAL A 32 4.07 24.47 0.87
CA VAL A 32 4.99 23.34 0.75
C VAL A 32 5.04 22.85 -0.69
N LEU A 33 6.24 22.53 -1.17
CA LEU A 33 6.48 22.02 -2.52
C LEU A 33 5.52 20.87 -2.87
N GLY A 34 4.84 21.00 -4.01
CA GLY A 34 3.93 19.98 -4.53
C GLY A 34 2.66 19.74 -3.70
N SER A 35 2.32 20.62 -2.75
CA SER A 35 1.08 20.54 -2.00
C SER A 35 -0.08 21.13 -2.79
N HIS A 36 -1.23 20.46 -2.76
CA HIS A 36 -2.45 20.85 -3.45
C HIS A 36 -3.67 20.73 -2.55
N GLN A 37 -4.73 21.44 -2.87
CA GLN A 37 -6.03 21.15 -2.29
C GLN A 37 -6.53 19.81 -2.81
N LYS A 38 -7.23 19.06 -1.95
CA LYS A 38 -7.92 17.85 -2.40
C LYS A 38 -8.91 18.18 -3.51
N PRO A 39 -9.10 17.26 -4.48
CA PRO A 39 -10.11 17.45 -5.51
C PRO A 39 -11.49 17.64 -4.87
N LYS A 40 -12.28 18.55 -5.42
CA LYS A 40 -13.65 18.78 -4.98
C LYS A 40 -14.59 17.67 -5.46
N GLU A 41 -14.21 17.03 -6.56
CA GLU A 41 -14.94 15.94 -7.17
C GLU A 41 -14.85 14.69 -6.29
N ASP A 42 -15.95 13.98 -6.18
CA ASP A 42 -15.98 12.67 -5.55
C ASP A 42 -15.39 11.63 -6.50
N LEU A 43 -14.20 11.16 -6.15
CA LEU A 43 -13.49 10.13 -6.93
C LEU A 43 -13.98 8.71 -6.62
N GLY A 44 -14.93 8.57 -5.69
CA GLY A 44 -15.46 7.28 -5.28
C GLY A 44 -14.46 6.46 -4.47
N GLY A 45 -14.64 5.16 -4.55
CA GLY A 45 -13.90 4.12 -3.85
C GLY A 45 -14.85 3.12 -3.19
N LEU A 46 -14.43 1.89 -3.07
CA LEU A 46 -15.26 0.84 -2.48
C LEU A 46 -14.43 -0.33 -1.95
N LEU A 47 -15.09 -1.17 -1.18
CA LEU A 47 -14.69 -2.54 -0.89
C LEU A 47 -15.56 -3.50 -1.69
N CYS A 48 -14.96 -4.55 -2.24
CA CYS A 48 -15.67 -5.62 -2.93
C CYS A 48 -15.34 -6.97 -2.26
N LEU A 49 -16.37 -7.61 -1.74
CA LEU A 49 -16.29 -8.98 -1.23
C LEU A 49 -16.55 -9.96 -2.35
N ILE A 50 -15.62 -10.88 -2.57
CA ILE A 50 -15.66 -11.91 -3.60
C ILE A 50 -15.75 -13.26 -2.91
N GLU A 51 -16.84 -13.98 -3.14
CA GLU A 51 -17.07 -15.33 -2.59
C GLU A 51 -17.23 -16.34 -3.71
N ASP A 52 -17.19 -17.61 -3.40
CA ASP A 52 -17.48 -18.75 -4.29
C ASP A 52 -16.77 -18.64 -5.66
N MET A 53 -15.47 -18.33 -5.61
CA MET A 53 -14.64 -18.15 -6.82
C MET A 53 -15.19 -17.11 -7.80
N GLY A 54 -15.84 -16.07 -7.26
CA GLY A 54 -16.31 -14.92 -8.03
C GLY A 54 -17.78 -14.98 -8.46
N SER A 55 -18.50 -16.04 -8.12
CA SER A 55 -19.95 -16.15 -8.42
C SER A 55 -20.80 -15.19 -7.61
N THR A 56 -20.32 -14.78 -6.42
CA THR A 56 -20.98 -13.83 -5.55
C THR A 56 -20.06 -12.64 -5.30
N GLN A 57 -20.57 -11.44 -5.54
CA GLN A 57 -19.87 -10.19 -5.24
C GLN A 57 -20.80 -9.25 -4.46
N LYS A 58 -20.30 -8.67 -3.39
CA LYS A 58 -20.96 -7.63 -2.62
C LYS A 58 -20.05 -6.42 -2.50
N THR A 59 -20.58 -5.24 -2.71
CA THR A 59 -19.82 -3.99 -2.62
C THR A 59 -20.29 -3.13 -1.46
N LEU A 60 -19.35 -2.35 -0.91
CA LEU A 60 -19.59 -1.34 0.09
C LEU A 60 -18.82 -0.09 -0.32
N GLU A 61 -19.49 1.03 -0.44
CA GLU A 61 -18.85 2.30 -0.74
C GLU A 61 -17.97 2.74 0.45
N LEU A 62 -16.68 2.94 0.17
CA LEU A 62 -15.70 3.48 1.11
C LEU A 62 -14.66 4.28 0.32
N LYS A 63 -14.72 5.61 0.44
CA LYS A 63 -13.89 6.52 -0.35
C LYS A 63 -12.40 6.29 -0.10
N MET A 64 -11.63 6.18 -1.18
CA MET A 64 -10.18 6.00 -1.15
C MET A 64 -9.75 4.77 -0.34
N ALA A 65 -10.53 3.68 -0.36
CA ALA A 65 -10.18 2.44 0.32
C ALA A 65 -8.88 1.85 -0.24
N ALA A 66 -7.86 1.70 0.60
CA ALA A 66 -6.52 1.27 0.22
C ALA A 66 -6.05 0.02 0.99
N GLY A 67 -5.09 0.15 1.89
CA GLY A 67 -4.51 -0.96 2.65
C GLY A 67 -5.49 -1.63 3.61
N MET A 68 -5.31 -2.94 3.82
CA MET A 68 -6.20 -3.75 4.66
C MET A 68 -5.44 -4.70 5.57
N VAL A 69 -5.95 -4.87 6.81
CA VAL A 69 -5.42 -5.85 7.77
C VAL A 69 -6.52 -6.40 8.66
N THR A 70 -6.43 -7.68 9.06
CA THR A 70 -7.37 -8.28 10.01
C THR A 70 -7.36 -7.51 11.34
N SER A 71 -8.54 -7.17 11.84
CA SER A 71 -8.80 -6.65 13.18
C SER A 71 -9.44 -7.73 14.07
N ASP A 72 -9.72 -7.38 15.31
CA ASP A 72 -10.40 -8.33 16.23
C ASP A 72 -11.86 -8.59 15.85
N ASN A 73 -12.50 -7.64 15.16
CA ASN A 73 -13.93 -7.71 14.81
C ASN A 73 -14.20 -7.72 13.28
N GLY A 74 -13.13 -7.80 12.47
CA GLY A 74 -13.25 -7.77 11.03
C GLY A 74 -11.96 -7.36 10.35
N VAL A 75 -12.00 -6.26 9.58
CA VAL A 75 -10.87 -5.76 8.80
C VAL A 75 -10.70 -4.26 9.02
N PHE A 76 -9.50 -3.82 9.36
CA PHE A 76 -9.14 -2.42 9.26
C PHE A 76 -8.81 -2.08 7.81
N VAL A 77 -9.34 -0.96 7.36
CA VAL A 77 -9.16 -0.43 6.01
C VAL A 77 -8.68 1.01 6.10
N THR A 78 -7.59 1.31 5.43
CA THR A 78 -7.13 2.70 5.33
C THR A 78 -7.90 3.46 4.26
N SER A 79 -8.06 4.76 4.49
CA SER A 79 -8.49 5.72 3.49
C SER A 79 -7.42 6.80 3.32
N PHE A 80 -7.75 7.95 2.74
CA PHE A 80 -6.78 9.02 2.58
C PHE A 80 -6.15 9.48 3.91
N SER A 81 -6.95 9.61 4.98
CA SER A 81 -6.49 10.19 6.25
C SER A 81 -7.12 9.56 7.49
N GLY A 82 -7.56 8.32 7.38
CA GLY A 82 -8.17 7.60 8.51
C GLY A 82 -8.14 6.10 8.32
N VAL A 83 -8.37 5.39 9.42
CA VAL A 83 -8.56 3.94 9.46
C VAL A 83 -10.01 3.67 9.84
N HIS A 84 -10.63 2.77 9.10
CA HIS A 84 -12.00 2.33 9.27
C HIS A 84 -12.01 0.86 9.68
N GLU A 85 -13.05 0.41 10.35
CA GLU A 85 -13.25 -1.02 10.63
C GLU A 85 -14.53 -1.51 9.97
N VAL A 86 -14.43 -2.60 9.22
CA VAL A 86 -15.53 -3.25 8.50
C VAL A 86 -15.65 -4.68 8.96
N ASP A 87 -16.88 -5.17 9.12
CA ASP A 87 -17.09 -6.60 9.35
C ASP A 87 -16.84 -7.41 8.07
N THR A 88 -16.58 -8.70 8.23
CA THR A 88 -16.23 -9.61 7.13
C THR A 88 -17.35 -9.86 6.12
N ASN A 89 -18.55 -9.33 6.35
CA ASN A 89 -19.71 -9.43 5.46
C ASN A 89 -20.10 -8.08 4.84
N LEU A 90 -19.32 -7.02 5.08
CA LEU A 90 -19.59 -5.66 4.63
C LEU A 90 -20.98 -5.13 5.08
N GLY A 91 -21.40 -5.50 6.28
CA GLY A 91 -22.67 -5.06 6.86
C GLY A 91 -22.52 -3.89 7.82
N ILE A 92 -21.38 -3.80 8.51
CA ILE A 92 -21.09 -2.81 9.53
C ILE A 92 -19.81 -2.08 9.19
N VAL A 93 -19.86 -0.75 9.23
CA VAL A 93 -18.67 0.12 9.05
C VAL A 93 -18.57 1.03 10.25
N ARG A 94 -17.39 1.04 10.87
CA ARG A 94 -17.00 2.05 11.86
C ARG A 94 -15.98 2.98 11.22
N HIS A 95 -16.40 4.20 10.94
CA HIS A 95 -15.58 5.19 10.25
C HIS A 95 -14.58 5.87 11.19
N ASN A 96 -13.36 6.09 10.68
CA ASN A 96 -12.31 6.89 11.33
C ASN A 96 -12.06 6.47 12.78
N ILE A 97 -11.99 5.17 13.03
CA ILE A 97 -11.68 4.65 14.37
C ILE A 97 -10.30 5.08 14.86
N VAL A 98 -9.38 5.34 13.92
CA VAL A 98 -8.09 5.98 14.16
C VAL A 98 -7.88 7.07 13.11
N SER A 99 -7.49 8.25 13.57
CA SER A 99 -7.12 9.38 12.73
C SER A 99 -6.02 10.19 13.42
N SER A 100 -5.05 10.68 12.65
CA SER A 100 -3.95 11.49 13.14
C SER A 100 -3.72 12.66 12.18
N PRO A 101 -3.31 13.85 12.65
CA PRO A 101 -2.86 14.95 11.78
C PRO A 101 -1.78 14.52 10.76
N LEU A 102 -1.03 13.48 11.08
CA LEU A 102 0.04 12.90 10.24
C LEU A 102 -0.45 11.79 9.29
N PHE A 103 -1.75 11.54 9.19
CA PHE A 103 -2.29 10.60 8.21
C PHE A 103 -2.57 11.31 6.90
N ASN A 104 -1.84 10.93 5.85
CA ASN A 104 -1.96 11.53 4.52
C ASN A 104 -1.69 10.51 3.43
N ALA A 105 -2.68 10.27 2.59
CA ALA A 105 -2.63 9.26 1.53
C ALA A 105 -2.12 7.91 2.08
N LEU A 106 -2.85 7.33 3.05
CA LEU A 106 -2.46 6.04 3.65
C LEU A 106 -2.55 4.95 2.60
N HIS A 107 -1.41 4.33 2.27
CA HIS A 107 -1.33 3.30 1.24
C HIS A 107 -1.39 1.88 1.79
N SER A 108 -0.83 1.64 2.97
CA SER A 108 -0.83 0.31 3.58
C SER A 108 -1.12 0.36 5.07
N ILE A 109 -1.58 -0.77 5.59
CA ILE A 109 -1.66 -1.07 7.01
C ILE A 109 -1.25 -2.51 7.23
N SER A 110 -0.39 -2.76 8.21
CA SER A 110 0.01 -4.11 8.63
C SER A 110 -0.06 -4.25 10.14
N ARG A 111 -0.20 -5.49 10.62
CA ARG A 111 -0.17 -5.78 12.06
C ARG A 111 1.27 -5.81 12.54
N THR A 112 1.50 -5.29 13.74
CA THR A 112 2.79 -5.39 14.44
C THR A 112 2.59 -6.08 15.79
N GLN A 113 3.69 -6.40 16.48
CA GLN A 113 3.65 -6.93 17.86
C GLN A 113 3.01 -5.94 18.83
N ARG A 114 3.07 -4.62 18.56
CA ARG A 114 2.58 -3.56 19.44
C ARG A 114 1.28 -2.91 18.98
N GLY A 115 0.84 -3.20 17.77
CA GLY A 115 -0.36 -2.60 17.20
C GLY A 115 -0.41 -2.70 15.69
N TYR A 116 -0.34 -1.58 15.00
CA TYR A 116 -0.46 -1.47 13.55
C TYR A 116 0.54 -0.46 12.98
N LEU A 117 1.11 -0.79 11.84
CA LEU A 117 2.02 0.07 11.08
C LEU A 117 1.32 0.55 9.81
N VAL A 118 1.33 1.85 9.56
CA VAL A 118 0.80 2.45 8.33
C VAL A 118 1.88 3.19 7.56
N ALA A 119 1.78 3.18 6.24
CA ALA A 119 2.51 4.07 5.36
C ALA A 119 1.66 5.31 5.08
N SER A 120 2.03 6.44 5.69
CA SER A 120 1.50 7.78 5.37
C SER A 120 2.30 8.35 4.20
N THR A 121 1.98 7.81 3.02
CA THR A 121 2.77 7.94 1.80
C THR A 121 2.92 9.39 1.37
N GLY A 122 1.84 10.18 1.50
CA GLY A 122 1.89 11.60 1.20
C GLY A 122 2.91 12.40 1.99
N LEU A 123 3.41 11.87 3.10
CA LEU A 123 4.40 12.50 3.98
C LEU A 123 5.76 11.79 3.96
N ASP A 124 5.96 10.73 3.18
CA ASP A 124 7.14 9.84 3.24
C ASP A 124 7.40 9.35 4.67
N LEU A 125 6.32 8.90 5.34
CA LEU A 125 6.29 8.64 6.76
C LEU A 125 5.74 7.26 7.07
N LEU A 126 6.40 6.51 7.93
CA LEU A 126 5.85 5.33 8.59
C LEU A 126 5.42 5.68 10.01
N LEU A 127 4.25 5.20 10.41
CA LEU A 127 3.70 5.40 11.74
C LEU A 127 3.25 4.06 12.32
N GLU A 128 3.69 3.74 13.53
CA GLU A 128 3.12 2.66 14.31
C GLU A 128 2.19 3.25 15.38
N PHE A 129 1.01 2.67 15.51
CA PHE A 129 0.03 3.05 16.53
C PHE A 129 -0.57 1.82 17.21
N ASN A 130 -0.98 1.98 18.46
CA ASN A 130 -1.66 0.93 19.21
C ASN A 130 -3.17 0.89 18.87
N ARG A 131 -3.90 -0.06 19.46
CA ARG A 131 -5.34 -0.23 19.24
C ARG A 131 -6.20 0.97 19.63
N SER A 132 -5.71 1.81 20.54
CA SER A 132 -6.40 3.07 20.93
C SER A 132 -6.09 4.24 20.01
N GLY A 133 -5.23 4.05 19.01
CA GLY A 133 -4.82 5.09 18.05
C GLY A 133 -3.67 5.98 18.54
N GLU A 134 -3.05 5.64 19.68
CA GLU A 134 -1.87 6.33 20.16
C GLU A 134 -0.64 5.98 19.29
N ILE A 135 0.08 7.00 18.84
CA ILE A 135 1.30 6.81 18.05
C ILE A 135 2.42 6.32 18.95
N LEU A 136 2.97 5.17 18.65
CA LEU A 136 4.05 4.52 19.39
C LEU A 136 5.42 4.76 18.78
N TRP A 137 5.48 5.03 17.47
CA TRP A 137 6.72 5.21 16.73
C TRP A 137 6.45 5.91 15.41
N SER A 138 7.45 6.63 14.92
CA SER A 138 7.41 7.28 13.61
C SER A 138 8.78 7.29 12.95
N TRP A 139 8.79 7.17 11.63
CA TRP A 139 10.01 7.22 10.82
C TRP A 139 9.76 8.09 9.58
N TRP A 140 10.40 9.25 9.56
CA TRP A 140 10.35 10.18 8.44
C TRP A 140 11.51 9.89 7.50
N ALA A 141 11.25 9.56 6.24
CA ALA A 141 12.30 9.31 5.27
C ALA A 141 13.26 10.50 5.12
N THR A 142 12.74 11.72 5.24
CA THR A 142 13.54 12.96 5.18
C THR A 142 14.54 13.13 6.33
N ASP A 143 14.41 12.40 7.43
CA ASP A 143 15.38 12.41 8.54
C ASP A 143 16.46 11.33 8.41
N HIS A 144 16.31 10.47 7.40
CA HIS A 144 17.11 9.27 7.24
C HIS A 144 17.77 9.16 5.85
N GLY A 145 18.15 10.30 5.26
CA GLY A 145 18.92 10.34 4.01
C GLY A 145 18.09 10.44 2.73
N PHE A 146 16.78 10.67 2.83
CA PHE A 146 15.90 10.84 1.67
C PHE A 146 15.29 12.25 1.65
N GLU A 147 16.12 13.28 1.63
CA GLU A 147 15.68 14.69 1.70
C GLU A 147 15.23 15.25 0.34
N LEU A 148 15.64 14.62 -0.75
CA LEU A 148 15.41 15.14 -2.10
C LEU A 148 14.32 14.37 -2.83
N THR A 149 13.47 15.12 -3.52
CA THR A 149 12.50 14.54 -4.47
C THR A 149 13.22 13.93 -5.68
N PRO A 150 12.55 13.13 -6.52
CA PRO A 150 13.13 12.60 -7.76
C PRO A 150 13.70 13.69 -8.70
N ASP A 151 13.17 14.91 -8.61
CA ASP A 151 13.65 16.06 -9.41
C ASP A 151 14.78 16.85 -8.69
N GLY A 152 15.32 16.33 -7.58
CA GLY A 152 16.43 16.94 -6.84
C GLY A 152 16.04 18.16 -5.99
N GLN A 153 14.74 18.36 -5.73
CA GLN A 153 14.29 19.46 -4.89
C GLN A 153 14.23 19.01 -3.42
N PRO A 154 14.71 19.85 -2.46
CA PRO A 154 14.60 19.53 -1.05
C PRO A 154 13.14 19.54 -0.60
N ARG A 155 12.74 18.53 0.16
CA ARG A 155 11.40 18.45 0.73
C ARG A 155 11.42 18.83 2.20
N VAL A 156 10.69 19.89 2.53
CA VAL A 156 10.53 20.37 3.91
C VAL A 156 9.06 20.30 4.29
N LEU A 157 8.75 19.58 5.37
CA LEU A 157 7.41 19.42 5.92
C LEU A 157 7.35 19.96 7.36
N ASP A 158 6.26 20.63 7.71
CA ASP A 158 5.96 20.95 9.09
C ASP A 158 5.39 19.70 9.78
N LYS A 159 6.21 19.01 10.56
CA LYS A 159 5.84 17.76 11.23
C LYS A 159 4.77 17.91 12.33
N LEU A 160 4.43 19.13 12.69
CA LEU A 160 3.41 19.44 13.69
C LEU A 160 2.08 19.86 13.06
N ALA A 161 2.05 20.12 11.75
CA ALA A 161 0.86 20.53 11.04
C ALA A 161 -0.15 19.39 10.85
N ASP A 162 -1.40 19.78 10.61
CA ASP A 162 -2.44 18.84 10.19
C ASP A 162 -2.43 18.69 8.67
N HIS A 163 -1.98 17.53 8.20
CA HIS A 163 -1.84 17.24 6.76
C HIS A 163 -3.09 16.56 6.14
N ARG A 164 -4.13 16.27 6.93
CA ARG A 164 -5.30 15.50 6.47
C ARG A 164 -6.08 16.13 5.33
N SER A 165 -6.03 17.46 5.20
CA SER A 165 -6.73 18.20 4.15
C SER A 165 -5.87 18.52 2.92
N ILE A 166 -4.57 18.26 2.98
CA ILE A 166 -3.61 18.58 1.91
C ILE A 166 -3.35 17.32 1.08
N GLN A 167 -3.21 17.47 -0.23
CA GLN A 167 -2.70 16.43 -1.11
C GLN A 167 -1.30 16.79 -1.56
N TYR A 168 -0.40 15.82 -1.54
CA TYR A 168 0.96 15.96 -2.06
C TYR A 168 1.08 15.14 -3.34
N GLY A 169 1.54 15.77 -4.43
CA GLY A 169 1.81 15.08 -5.69
C GLY A 169 2.93 14.04 -5.53
N THR A 170 2.83 12.92 -6.21
CA THR A 170 3.81 11.82 -6.11
C THR A 170 5.24 12.27 -6.37
N ARG A 171 5.47 13.17 -7.34
CA ARG A 171 6.80 13.72 -7.66
C ARG A 171 7.36 14.67 -6.59
N ALA A 172 6.51 15.18 -5.71
CA ALA A 172 6.94 16.00 -4.57
C ALA A 172 7.30 15.16 -3.33
N GLN A 173 7.09 13.86 -3.40
CA GLN A 173 7.48 12.92 -2.36
C GLN A 173 8.89 12.41 -2.64
N THR A 174 9.66 12.17 -1.58
CA THR A 174 11.07 11.77 -1.73
C THR A 174 11.23 10.29 -1.98
N THR A 175 10.40 9.47 -1.35
CA THR A 175 10.45 8.01 -1.44
C THR A 175 9.15 7.40 -1.94
N HIS A 176 8.02 8.05 -1.68
CA HIS A 176 6.69 7.48 -1.90
C HIS A 176 6.59 6.09 -1.26
N ILE A 177 6.90 6.00 0.06
CA ILE A 177 6.76 4.75 0.82
C ILE A 177 5.31 4.31 0.73
N ASN A 178 5.03 3.16 0.11
CA ASN A 178 3.66 2.75 -0.13
C ASN A 178 3.27 1.43 0.56
N SER A 179 4.22 0.69 1.12
CA SER A 179 3.92 -0.46 1.96
C SER A 179 5.02 -0.72 2.98
N ALA A 180 4.62 -1.21 4.16
CA ALA A 180 5.53 -1.65 5.20
C ALA A 180 4.94 -2.81 6.01
N ALA A 181 5.80 -3.66 6.57
CA ALA A 181 5.42 -4.77 7.42
C ALA A 181 6.52 -5.08 8.43
N GLU A 182 6.15 -5.56 9.64
CA GLU A 182 7.10 -5.98 10.67
C GLU A 182 7.65 -7.37 10.40
N LEU A 183 8.96 -7.52 10.49
CA LEU A 183 9.63 -8.82 10.56
C LEU A 183 9.52 -9.40 11.97
N PRO A 184 9.58 -10.74 12.15
CA PRO A 184 9.55 -11.36 13.46
C PRO A 184 10.67 -10.94 14.42
N ASP A 185 11.77 -10.38 13.89
CA ASP A 185 12.87 -9.83 14.68
C ASP A 185 12.66 -8.37 15.14
N GLY A 186 11.51 -7.78 14.80
CA GLY A 186 11.09 -6.44 15.20
C GLY A 186 11.48 -5.33 14.22
N ARG A 187 12.31 -5.61 13.20
CA ARG A 187 12.60 -4.63 12.13
C ARG A 187 11.39 -4.46 11.23
N PHE A 188 11.31 -3.31 10.56
CA PHE A 188 10.30 -3.04 9.56
C PHE A 188 10.86 -3.16 8.14
N LEU A 189 10.21 -3.93 7.27
CA LEU A 189 10.42 -3.84 5.83
C LEU A 189 9.55 -2.73 5.26
N ALA A 190 10.11 -1.95 4.32
CA ALA A 190 9.37 -0.91 3.62
C ALA A 190 9.75 -0.86 2.15
N SER A 191 8.76 -0.66 1.26
CA SER A 191 9.00 -0.44 -0.17
C SER A 191 9.14 1.05 -0.46
N LEU A 192 10.25 1.43 -1.10
CA LEU A 192 10.54 2.78 -1.55
C LEU A 192 10.34 2.85 -3.06
N PHE A 193 9.23 3.46 -3.46
CA PHE A 193 8.77 3.51 -4.84
C PHE A 193 9.78 4.21 -5.78
N HIS A 194 10.24 5.40 -5.40
CA HIS A 194 11.15 6.18 -6.25
C HIS A 194 12.55 5.58 -6.32
N GLN A 195 13.04 4.98 -5.24
CA GLN A 195 14.35 4.36 -5.19
C GLN A 195 14.38 2.96 -5.82
N GLY A 196 13.20 2.37 -6.06
CA GLY A 196 13.13 1.01 -6.61
C GLY A 196 13.71 -0.05 -5.68
N MET A 197 13.46 0.05 -4.37
CA MET A 197 14.05 -0.86 -3.39
C MET A 197 13.09 -1.23 -2.26
N VAL A 198 13.41 -2.32 -1.57
CA VAL A 198 12.89 -2.67 -0.23
C VAL A 198 14.02 -2.47 0.77
N ILE A 199 13.73 -1.78 1.86
CA ILE A 199 14.67 -1.56 2.97
C ILE A 199 14.20 -2.26 4.23
N ALA A 200 15.15 -2.60 5.12
CA ALA A 200 14.87 -3.00 6.49
C ALA A 200 15.27 -1.86 7.42
N ILE A 201 14.35 -1.45 8.29
CA ILE A 201 14.51 -0.35 9.23
C ILE A 201 14.60 -0.95 10.64
N ASP A 202 15.65 -0.62 11.38
CA ASP A 202 15.73 -0.91 12.79
C ASP A 202 14.79 0.01 13.56
N ARG A 203 13.91 -0.59 14.36
CA ARG A 203 12.85 0.15 15.05
C ARG A 203 13.38 1.06 16.16
N GLU A 204 14.47 0.67 16.81
CA GLU A 204 15.01 1.41 17.97
C GLU A 204 15.88 2.58 17.53
N THR A 205 16.71 2.36 16.53
CA THR A 205 17.67 3.37 16.05
C THR A 205 17.14 4.22 14.89
N GLY A 206 16.18 3.69 14.11
CA GLY A 206 15.72 4.28 12.85
C GLY A 206 16.71 4.06 11.70
N GLU A 207 17.85 3.42 11.94
CA GLU A 207 18.80 3.07 10.88
C GLU A 207 18.20 2.10 9.89
N TRP A 208 18.57 2.20 8.64
CA TRP A 208 18.06 1.34 7.58
C TRP A 208 19.17 0.75 6.72
N GLN A 209 18.85 -0.37 6.09
CA GLN A 209 19.72 -1.00 5.08
C GLN A 209 18.90 -1.53 3.91
N PRO A 210 19.46 -1.54 2.67
CA PRO A 210 18.78 -2.16 1.55
C PRO A 210 18.68 -3.67 1.75
N VAL A 211 17.52 -4.22 1.37
CA VAL A 211 17.23 -5.67 1.37
C VAL A 211 17.11 -6.19 -0.05
N LEU A 212 16.42 -5.46 -0.91
CA LEU A 212 16.27 -5.80 -2.33
C LEU A 212 16.26 -4.51 -3.14
N GLU A 213 17.07 -4.46 -4.19
CA GLU A 213 17.27 -3.30 -5.04
C GLU A 213 16.97 -3.61 -6.51
N GLY A 214 16.91 -2.56 -7.33
CA GLY A 214 16.72 -2.69 -8.77
C GLY A 214 15.31 -3.02 -9.19
N LEU A 215 14.32 -2.76 -8.34
CA LEU A 215 12.90 -2.88 -8.66
C LEU A 215 12.40 -1.63 -9.43
N ASP A 216 11.29 -1.77 -10.12
CA ASP A 216 10.65 -0.65 -10.82
C ASP A 216 9.32 -0.30 -10.13
N HIS A 217 9.38 0.73 -9.28
CA HIS A 217 8.24 1.25 -8.52
C HIS A 217 7.56 0.20 -7.61
N PRO A 218 8.29 -0.41 -6.65
CA PRO A 218 7.76 -1.52 -5.85
C PRO A 218 6.56 -1.14 -4.98
N HIS A 219 5.63 -2.11 -4.80
CA HIS A 219 4.46 -2.05 -3.91
C HIS A 219 4.32 -3.34 -3.10
N ALA A 220 3.39 -3.33 -2.15
CA ALA A 220 2.83 -4.52 -1.52
C ALA A 220 3.87 -5.45 -0.84
N VAL A 221 4.78 -4.88 -0.05
CA VAL A 221 5.64 -5.70 0.82
C VAL A 221 4.77 -6.41 1.87
N ARG A 222 4.86 -7.74 1.92
CA ARG A 222 4.13 -8.58 2.88
C ARG A 222 5.03 -9.65 3.45
N VAL A 223 5.23 -9.63 4.75
CA VAL A 223 5.96 -10.66 5.47
C VAL A 223 5.07 -11.90 5.60
N LEU A 224 5.58 -13.05 5.17
CA LEU A 224 4.90 -14.34 5.25
C LEU A 224 5.33 -15.11 6.51
N ASP A 225 6.62 -15.10 6.78
CA ASP A 225 7.22 -15.75 7.95
C ASP A 225 8.58 -15.11 8.31
N ALA A 226 9.36 -15.74 9.19
CA ALA A 226 10.67 -15.23 9.64
C ALA A 226 11.71 -15.05 8.53
N ARG A 227 11.50 -15.61 7.35
CA ARG A 227 12.47 -15.62 6.25
C ARG A 227 11.90 -15.20 4.91
N HIS A 228 10.59 -15.13 4.75
CA HIS A 228 9.99 -14.89 3.45
C HIS A 228 9.09 -13.65 3.47
N PHE A 229 9.19 -12.89 2.40
CA PHE A 229 8.23 -11.82 2.10
C PHE A 229 7.91 -11.81 0.60
N THR A 230 6.79 -11.20 0.26
CA THR A 230 6.43 -10.90 -1.13
C THR A 230 6.54 -9.41 -1.40
N VAL A 231 6.82 -9.05 -2.65
CA VAL A 231 6.79 -7.67 -3.14
C VAL A 231 6.41 -7.65 -4.62
N ALA A 232 5.64 -6.65 -5.02
CA ALA A 232 5.34 -6.39 -6.42
C ALA A 232 6.43 -5.48 -7.03
N ASP A 233 7.09 -5.93 -8.08
CA ASP A 233 7.88 -5.11 -9.01
C ASP A 233 6.90 -4.56 -10.04
N THR A 234 6.28 -3.44 -9.70
CA THR A 234 4.99 -3.00 -10.23
C THR A 234 4.99 -2.73 -11.72
N VAL A 235 5.90 -1.89 -12.19
CA VAL A 235 5.93 -1.47 -13.60
C VAL A 235 6.41 -2.62 -14.50
N ARG A 236 7.29 -3.48 -13.98
CA ARG A 236 7.69 -4.71 -14.69
C ARG A 236 6.65 -5.82 -14.62
N GLY A 237 5.59 -5.64 -13.81
CA GLY A 237 4.51 -6.63 -13.70
C GLY A 237 4.95 -7.96 -13.09
N ARG A 238 5.88 -7.93 -12.14
CA ARG A 238 6.45 -9.14 -11.54
C ARG A 238 6.05 -9.27 -10.07
N ALA A 239 5.58 -10.44 -9.68
CA ALA A 239 5.36 -10.78 -8.28
C ALA A 239 6.55 -11.60 -7.78
N LEU A 240 7.23 -11.10 -6.75
CA LEU A 240 8.44 -11.72 -6.22
C LEU A 240 8.17 -12.35 -4.85
N LEU A 241 8.62 -13.58 -4.66
CA LEU A 241 8.81 -14.21 -3.36
C LEU A 241 10.30 -14.14 -3.02
N VAL A 242 10.62 -13.53 -1.89
CA VAL A 242 11.99 -13.24 -1.49
C VAL A 242 12.29 -13.91 -0.17
N THR A 243 13.44 -14.59 -0.09
CA THR A 243 14.00 -15.16 1.15
C THR A 243 15.01 -14.20 1.74
N ILE A 244 14.89 -13.88 3.03
CA ILE A 244 15.90 -13.15 3.81
C ILE A 244 16.68 -14.15 4.67
N ASN A 245 18.00 -14.04 4.66
CA ASN A 245 18.88 -14.79 5.52
C ASN A 245 20.06 -13.91 5.99
N LYS A 246 21.01 -14.50 6.74
CA LYS A 246 22.18 -13.77 7.26
C LYS A 246 23.12 -13.24 6.16
N LEU A 247 23.02 -13.75 4.94
CA LEU A 247 23.85 -13.36 3.79
C LEU A 247 23.18 -12.29 2.92
N GLY A 248 21.92 -11.93 3.21
CA GLY A 248 21.14 -10.96 2.47
C GLY A 248 19.80 -11.53 2.00
N ALA A 249 19.21 -10.92 0.98
CA ALA A 249 17.96 -11.34 0.38
C ALA A 249 18.18 -12.00 -0.99
N GLN A 250 17.36 -13.01 -1.30
CA GLN A 250 17.40 -13.75 -2.56
C GLN A 250 15.97 -13.92 -3.09
N VAL A 251 15.77 -13.63 -4.38
CA VAL A 251 14.51 -13.93 -5.07
C VAL A 251 14.40 -15.44 -5.27
N GLU A 252 13.38 -16.04 -4.66
CA GLU A 252 13.10 -17.47 -4.69
C GLU A 252 12.09 -17.82 -5.80
N ALA A 253 11.12 -16.93 -6.03
CA ALA A 253 10.19 -17.04 -7.14
C ALA A 253 9.92 -15.66 -7.75
N ASP A 254 9.74 -15.67 -9.06
CA ASP A 254 9.60 -14.52 -9.92
C ASP A 254 8.52 -14.81 -10.96
N ILE A 255 7.35 -14.22 -10.74
CA ILE A 255 6.16 -14.49 -11.53
C ILE A 255 5.92 -13.30 -12.49
N ASP A 256 6.14 -13.53 -13.77
CA ASP A 256 5.66 -12.60 -14.79
C ASP A 256 4.13 -12.69 -14.89
N THR A 257 3.47 -11.59 -14.58
CA THR A 257 2.00 -11.51 -14.57
C THR A 257 1.41 -11.07 -15.89
N GLY A 258 2.25 -10.62 -16.83
CA GLY A 258 1.84 -10.10 -18.13
C GLY A 258 1.13 -8.73 -18.05
N THR A 259 1.21 -8.05 -16.92
CA THR A 259 0.76 -6.65 -16.77
C THR A 259 1.95 -5.71 -16.69
N ASN A 260 1.74 -4.43 -16.96
CA ASN A 260 2.73 -3.38 -16.69
C ASN A 260 2.30 -2.46 -15.54
N TRP A 261 1.42 -2.94 -14.67
CA TRP A 261 1.10 -2.31 -13.39
C TRP A 261 0.50 -3.33 -12.40
N LEU A 262 1.38 -4.12 -11.79
CA LEU A 262 1.00 -5.02 -10.71
C LEU A 262 0.87 -4.23 -9.42
N GLN A 263 -0.37 -3.98 -8.97
CA GLN A 263 -0.64 -3.14 -7.81
C GLN A 263 -0.42 -3.87 -6.49
N ASP A 264 -0.81 -5.14 -6.43
CA ASP A 264 -0.69 -5.97 -5.23
C ASP A 264 -0.33 -7.40 -5.62
N CYS A 265 0.47 -8.05 -4.79
CA CYS A 265 0.73 -9.48 -4.87
C CYS A 265 0.76 -10.09 -3.47
N ARG A 266 0.10 -11.21 -3.33
CA ARG A 266 0.06 -12.00 -2.09
C ARG A 266 0.28 -13.46 -2.42
N TYR A 267 1.14 -14.13 -1.70
CA TYR A 267 1.23 -15.58 -1.73
C TYR A 267 0.52 -16.16 -0.51
N ASP A 268 -0.53 -16.94 -0.73
CA ASP A 268 -1.25 -17.70 0.28
C ASP A 268 -0.60 -19.09 0.38
N SER A 269 0.19 -19.31 1.44
CA SER A 269 0.91 -20.57 1.65
C SER A 269 -0.01 -21.74 1.92
N ASP A 270 -1.13 -21.51 2.60
CA ASP A 270 -2.08 -22.54 2.98
C ASP A 270 -2.79 -23.12 1.76
N ARG A 271 -3.10 -22.24 0.79
CA ARG A 271 -3.74 -22.60 -0.48
C ARG A 271 -2.74 -22.80 -1.61
N ASN A 272 -1.47 -22.57 -1.36
CA ASN A 272 -0.38 -22.64 -2.35
C ASN A 272 -0.74 -21.86 -3.61
N CYS A 273 -1.15 -20.60 -3.45
CA CYS A 273 -1.56 -19.79 -4.58
C CYS A 273 -1.16 -18.30 -4.44
N TRP A 274 -0.89 -17.69 -5.58
CA TRP A 274 -0.74 -16.25 -5.71
C TRP A 274 -2.09 -15.60 -5.94
N ILE A 275 -2.28 -14.44 -5.32
CA ILE A 275 -3.37 -13.52 -5.55
C ILE A 275 -2.75 -12.23 -6.06
N LEU A 276 -3.06 -11.86 -7.29
CA LEU A 276 -2.40 -10.80 -8.04
C LEU A 276 -3.42 -9.74 -8.47
N VAL A 277 -3.17 -8.49 -8.11
CA VAL A 277 -4.03 -7.36 -8.52
C VAL A 277 -3.38 -6.64 -9.69
N ASP A 278 -3.95 -6.84 -10.87
CA ASP A 278 -3.59 -6.10 -12.08
C ASP A 278 -4.33 -4.76 -12.10
N GLY A 279 -3.68 -3.73 -11.58
CA GLY A 279 -4.25 -2.41 -11.48
C GLY A 279 -4.38 -1.68 -12.84
N LYS A 280 -3.73 -2.19 -13.89
CA LYS A 280 -3.85 -1.65 -15.24
C LYS A 280 -5.15 -2.09 -15.91
N ASN A 281 -5.51 -3.36 -15.74
CA ASN A 281 -6.63 -3.98 -16.45
C ASN A 281 -7.83 -4.25 -15.52
N SER A 282 -7.83 -3.68 -14.33
CA SER A 282 -8.91 -3.80 -13.32
C SER A 282 -9.34 -5.25 -13.10
N ARG A 283 -8.38 -6.12 -12.80
CA ARG A 283 -8.63 -7.55 -12.57
C ARG A 283 -7.82 -8.13 -11.42
N VAL A 284 -8.32 -9.20 -10.84
CA VAL A 284 -7.61 -10.05 -9.87
C VAL A 284 -7.38 -11.42 -10.50
N VAL A 285 -6.15 -11.91 -10.44
CA VAL A 285 -5.76 -13.20 -11.01
C VAL A 285 -5.23 -14.11 -9.92
N LEU A 286 -5.72 -15.34 -9.88
CA LEU A 286 -5.22 -16.40 -9.00
C LEU A 286 -4.34 -17.35 -9.79
N ARG A 287 -3.14 -17.67 -9.26
CA ARG A 287 -2.21 -18.62 -9.87
C ARG A 287 -1.72 -19.65 -8.86
N HIS A 288 -1.67 -20.91 -9.25
CA HIS A 288 -1.27 -22.02 -8.40
C HIS A 288 0.25 -22.20 -8.30
N GLY A 289 0.68 -22.58 -7.08
CA GLY A 289 2.06 -22.96 -6.79
C GLY A 289 3.00 -21.76 -6.66
N ARG A 290 4.18 -21.99 -6.09
CA ARG A 290 5.22 -20.94 -5.96
C ARG A 290 5.64 -20.36 -7.31
N SER A 291 5.70 -21.17 -8.35
CA SER A 291 6.05 -20.71 -9.70
C SER A 291 4.93 -19.93 -10.41
N GLY A 292 3.69 -19.97 -9.89
CA GLY A 292 2.56 -19.26 -10.48
C GLY A 292 2.21 -19.66 -11.93
N ASN A 293 2.65 -20.83 -12.40
CA ASN A 293 2.54 -21.20 -13.80
C ASN A 293 1.11 -21.52 -14.26
N LYS A 294 0.25 -21.95 -13.33
CA LYS A 294 -1.12 -22.34 -13.64
C LYS A 294 -2.10 -21.29 -13.15
N LYS A 295 -2.83 -20.66 -14.07
CA LYS A 295 -3.96 -19.79 -13.72
C LYS A 295 -5.10 -20.63 -13.14
N LEU A 296 -5.61 -20.27 -11.97
CA LEU A 296 -6.73 -20.88 -11.29
C LEU A 296 -8.03 -20.14 -11.57
N ALA A 297 -8.01 -18.83 -11.50
CA ALA A 297 -9.17 -17.97 -11.71
C ALA A 297 -8.75 -16.56 -12.16
N GLU A 298 -9.71 -15.84 -12.72
CA GLU A 298 -9.56 -14.42 -13.05
C GLU A 298 -10.91 -13.74 -12.82
N PHE A 299 -10.87 -12.60 -12.11
CA PHE A 299 -12.05 -11.77 -11.83
C PHE A 299 -11.82 -10.41 -12.47
N ASN A 300 -12.68 -10.03 -13.39
CA ASN A 300 -12.64 -8.76 -14.08
C ASN A 300 -13.67 -7.81 -13.48
N PHE A 301 -13.27 -6.54 -13.32
CA PHE A 301 -14.06 -5.48 -12.72
C PHE A 301 -14.27 -4.35 -13.74
N ASP A 302 -15.09 -3.37 -13.36
CA ASP A 302 -15.29 -2.17 -14.15
C ASP A 302 -13.92 -1.49 -14.43
N PRO A 303 -13.61 -1.13 -15.69
CA PRO A 303 -12.36 -0.43 -16.04
C PRO A 303 -12.15 0.90 -15.32
N GLU A 304 -13.22 1.53 -14.83
CA GLU A 304 -13.14 2.73 -14.00
C GLU A 304 -12.80 2.45 -12.54
N TRP A 305 -12.72 1.18 -12.12
CA TRP A 305 -12.27 0.83 -10.78
C TRP A 305 -10.75 0.79 -10.72
N ARG A 306 -10.15 1.64 -9.92
CA ARG A 306 -8.74 1.58 -9.60
C ARG A 306 -8.53 0.62 -8.43
N LEU A 307 -8.35 -0.64 -8.72
CA LEU A 307 -8.10 -1.71 -7.76
C LEU A 307 -6.80 -1.45 -7.00
N TYR A 308 -6.78 -1.82 -5.71
CA TYR A 308 -5.64 -1.50 -4.89
C TYR A 308 -5.05 -2.73 -4.18
N GLU A 309 -5.75 -3.33 -3.23
CA GLU A 309 -5.23 -4.42 -2.41
C GLU A 309 -6.25 -5.54 -2.23
N THR A 310 -5.76 -6.78 -2.06
CA THR A 310 -6.59 -7.92 -1.66
C THR A 310 -6.29 -8.36 -0.25
N HIS A 311 -7.33 -8.85 0.45
CA HIS A 311 -7.22 -9.45 1.78
C HIS A 311 -8.00 -10.77 1.81
N VAL A 312 -7.38 -11.84 2.32
CA VAL A 312 -8.00 -13.16 2.49
C VAL A 312 -8.74 -13.17 3.83
N LEU A 313 -10.03 -13.54 3.80
CA LEU A 313 -10.91 -13.63 4.96
C LEU A 313 -11.07 -15.08 5.45
#